data_e530142085332120684d35237bb3a6c4
#
_entry.id   e530142085332120684d35237bb3a6c4
#
_cell.length_a   1.000
_cell.length_b   1.000
_cell.length_c   1.000
_cell.angle_alpha   90.00
_cell.angle_beta   90.00
_cell.angle_gamma   90.00
#
_symmetry.space_group_name_H-M   'P 1'
#
loop_
_entity.id
_entity.type
_entity.pdbx_description
1 polymer ?
#
loop_
_entity_poly.entity_id
_entity_poly.type
_entity_poly.pdbx_seq_one_letter_code
_entity_poly.pdbx_strand_id
1 'polypeptide(L)'
;MEHNLYITNSLSGKKEKFEPVAPPHVGMYVCGPTVYGDAHLGHARPAITFDLLYRYLIYLGYKVRYVRNITDVGHLEHDMDEGEDKIAKKARLEQLEPMEVAQHYSNSYHRDMHRLNVLDPSIEPLASGHISDQIDMIQKIIDNGYAYVSNGSVYFDVPKYSKDNPYGILSGRKYEDMINNTRELAGQDEKHNPVDFALWKKAAPEHIMKDRDRKSVV
;
A
#
# COMPACT_ATOMS: atom_id res chain seq x y z
N MET A 1 30.69 7.99 7.87
CA MET A 1 31.32 8.01 6.53
C MET A 1 30.98 9.32 5.86
N GLU A 2 31.97 9.98 5.25
CA GLU A 2 31.71 11.14 4.42
C GLU A 2 31.15 10.70 3.07
N HIS A 3 30.00 11.21 2.69
CA HIS A 3 29.38 10.97 1.40
C HIS A 3 28.60 12.20 0.94
N ASN A 4 28.33 12.25 -0.38
CA ASN A 4 27.59 13.34 -1.03
C ASN A 4 26.21 12.86 -1.54
N LEU A 5 25.56 11.96 -0.80
CA LEU A 5 24.20 11.53 -1.11
C LEU A 5 23.21 12.60 -0.63
N TYR A 6 22.42 13.12 -1.56
CA TYR A 6 21.32 14.04 -1.30
C TYR A 6 20.02 13.44 -1.83
N ILE A 7 18.97 13.52 -1.04
CA ILE A 7 17.63 13.01 -1.39
C ILE A 7 16.62 14.14 -1.20
N THR A 8 15.62 14.22 -2.06
CA THR A 8 14.52 15.16 -1.87
C THR A 8 13.63 14.70 -0.73
N ASN A 9 13.50 15.52 0.30
CA ASN A 9 12.60 15.29 1.41
C ASN A 9 11.23 15.86 1.08
N SER A 10 10.20 15.01 1.01
CA SER A 10 8.83 15.44 0.69
C SER A 10 8.23 16.40 1.73
N LEU A 11 8.66 16.31 3.00
CA LEU A 11 8.18 17.19 4.07
C LEU A 11 8.65 18.64 3.89
N SER A 12 9.93 18.83 3.55
CA SER A 12 10.51 20.15 3.33
C SER A 12 10.43 20.65 1.88
N GLY A 13 10.18 19.74 0.93
CA GLY A 13 10.24 19.98 -0.51
C GLY A 13 11.66 20.26 -1.03
N LYS A 14 12.69 20.06 -0.21
CA LYS A 14 14.08 20.38 -0.52
C LYS A 14 14.94 19.15 -0.71
N LYS A 15 16.01 19.31 -1.47
CA LYS A 15 17.07 18.32 -1.58
C LYS A 15 18.03 18.48 -0.41
N GLU A 16 18.08 17.46 0.45
CA GLU A 16 18.82 17.47 1.71
C GLU A 16 19.90 16.39 1.71
N LYS A 17 21.00 16.60 2.44
CA LYS A 17 22.01 15.58 2.66
C LYS A 17 21.36 14.42 3.41
N PHE A 18 21.57 13.21 2.90
CA PHE A 18 21.01 12.02 3.53
C PHE A 18 21.73 11.73 4.86
N GLU A 19 20.97 11.66 5.93
CA GLU A 19 21.44 11.26 7.26
C GLU A 19 20.48 10.20 7.82
N PRO A 20 20.97 8.98 8.14
CA PRO A 20 20.12 7.94 8.68
C PRO A 20 19.70 8.27 10.12
N VAL A 21 18.45 7.93 10.47
CA VAL A 21 17.91 8.16 11.83
C VAL A 21 18.70 7.41 12.91
N ALA A 22 19.23 6.23 12.58
CA ALA A 22 19.97 5.36 13.51
C ALA A 22 21.22 4.76 12.85
N PRO A 23 22.29 5.56 12.63
CA PRO A 23 23.50 5.05 11.99
C PRO A 23 24.11 3.85 12.74
N PRO A 24 24.66 2.84 12.04
CA PRO A 24 24.77 2.70 10.58
C PRO A 24 23.54 2.10 9.89
N HIS A 25 22.41 1.98 10.58
CA HIS A 25 21.21 1.33 10.06
C HIS A 25 20.35 2.29 9.24
N VAL A 26 19.85 1.79 8.11
CA VAL A 26 18.92 2.49 7.21
C VAL A 26 17.71 1.62 6.98
N GLY A 27 16.50 2.16 7.24
CA GLY A 27 15.24 1.55 6.82
C GLY A 27 14.82 2.11 5.46
N MET A 28 14.51 1.24 4.52
CA MET A 28 13.98 1.60 3.21
C MET A 28 12.71 0.80 2.94
N TYR A 29 11.61 1.49 2.65
CA TYR A 29 10.36 0.86 2.23
C TYR A 29 9.99 1.31 0.82
N VAL A 30 9.64 0.37 -0.03
CA VAL A 30 9.18 0.61 -1.40
C VAL A 30 7.89 -0.16 -1.64
N CYS A 31 6.88 0.49 -2.21
CA CYS A 31 5.65 -0.19 -2.61
C CYS A 31 5.96 -1.29 -3.62
N GLY A 32 5.42 -2.48 -3.36
CA GLY A 32 5.54 -3.63 -4.25
C GLY A 32 4.35 -3.79 -5.20
N PRO A 33 4.30 -4.89 -5.95
CA PRO A 33 3.26 -5.15 -6.92
C PRO A 33 1.95 -5.62 -6.28
N THR A 34 0.84 -5.43 -7.00
CA THR A 34 -0.38 -6.21 -6.82
C THR A 34 -0.32 -7.40 -7.78
N VAL A 35 -0.42 -8.60 -7.25
CA VAL A 35 -0.08 -9.84 -7.98
C VAL A 35 -1.30 -10.50 -8.65
N TYR A 36 -1.90 -9.81 -9.60
CA TYR A 36 -3.01 -10.30 -10.44
C TYR A 36 -2.64 -10.45 -11.93
N GLY A 37 -1.42 -10.13 -12.31
CA GLY A 37 -0.92 -10.17 -13.68
C GLY A 37 0.60 -10.06 -13.75
N ASP A 38 1.16 -10.30 -14.93
CA ASP A 38 2.59 -10.19 -15.16
C ASP A 38 3.12 -8.77 -14.95
N ALA A 39 4.40 -8.69 -14.58
CA ALA A 39 5.09 -7.42 -14.43
C ALA A 39 5.20 -6.68 -15.78
N HIS A 40 5.16 -5.37 -15.70
CA HIS A 40 5.37 -4.48 -16.86
C HIS A 40 6.36 -3.35 -16.51
N LEU A 41 6.68 -2.49 -17.46
CA LEU A 41 7.66 -1.40 -17.28
C LEU A 41 7.37 -0.49 -16.08
N GLY A 42 6.07 -0.32 -15.72
CA GLY A 42 5.67 0.42 -14.52
C GLY A 42 6.14 -0.23 -13.22
N HIS A 43 6.30 -1.56 -13.18
CA HIS A 43 6.88 -2.28 -12.05
C HIS A 43 8.42 -2.29 -12.10
N ALA A 44 9.00 -2.41 -13.29
CA ALA A 44 10.45 -2.44 -13.48
C ALA A 44 11.11 -1.12 -13.08
N ARG A 45 10.48 0.01 -13.42
CA ARG A 45 11.04 1.34 -13.15
C ARG A 45 11.33 1.60 -11.66
N PRO A 46 10.37 1.50 -10.73
CA PRO A 46 10.66 1.66 -9.31
C PRO A 46 11.62 0.59 -8.79
N ALA A 47 11.47 -0.67 -9.23
CA ALA A 47 12.35 -1.75 -8.80
C ALA A 47 13.82 -1.43 -9.09
N ILE A 48 14.16 -1.06 -10.34
CA ILE A 48 15.53 -0.71 -10.75
C ILE A 48 16.01 0.58 -10.06
N THR A 49 15.13 1.60 -9.96
CA THR A 49 15.51 2.88 -9.35
C THR A 49 15.89 2.72 -7.88
N PHE A 50 15.10 1.96 -7.13
CA PHE A 50 15.35 1.75 -5.71
C PHE A 50 16.41 0.67 -5.44
N ASP A 51 16.64 -0.27 -6.37
CA ASP A 51 17.78 -1.18 -6.33
C ASP A 51 19.11 -0.41 -6.43
N LEU A 52 19.17 0.60 -7.32
CA LEU A 52 20.35 1.47 -7.41
C LEU A 52 20.63 2.19 -6.08
N LEU A 53 19.59 2.73 -5.45
CA LEU A 53 19.73 3.37 -4.13
C LEU A 53 20.15 2.36 -3.07
N TYR A 54 19.54 1.18 -3.06
CA TYR A 54 19.87 0.10 -2.11
C TYR A 54 21.33 -0.31 -2.21
N ARG A 55 21.82 -0.58 -3.43
CA ARG A 55 23.23 -0.92 -3.68
C ARG A 55 24.16 0.20 -3.27
N TYR A 56 23.80 1.45 -3.56
CA TYR A 56 24.63 2.59 -3.20
C TYR A 56 24.73 2.79 -1.69
N LEU A 57 23.65 2.62 -0.95
CA LEU A 57 23.66 2.66 0.51
C LEU A 57 24.54 1.54 1.10
N ILE A 58 24.48 0.33 0.55
CA ILE A 58 25.37 -0.79 0.94
C ILE A 58 26.83 -0.42 0.62
N TYR A 59 27.11 0.11 -0.56
CA TYR A 59 28.44 0.56 -0.95
C TYR A 59 29.01 1.61 0.00
N LEU A 60 28.17 2.52 0.50
CA LEU A 60 28.56 3.49 1.53
C LEU A 60 28.76 2.85 2.92
N GLY A 61 28.54 1.54 3.07
CA GLY A 61 28.75 0.78 4.29
C GLY A 61 27.58 0.83 5.29
N TYR A 62 26.40 1.29 4.86
CA TYR A 62 25.19 1.22 5.69
C TYR A 62 24.65 -0.20 5.79
N LYS A 63 24.01 -0.52 6.92
CA LYS A 63 23.23 -1.74 7.12
C LYS A 63 21.78 -1.45 6.73
N VAL A 64 21.39 -1.82 5.52
CA VAL A 64 20.09 -1.47 4.97
C VAL A 64 19.09 -2.60 5.23
N ARG A 65 17.96 -2.25 5.87
CA ARG A 65 16.76 -3.10 5.91
C ARG A 65 15.82 -2.61 4.81
N TYR A 66 15.80 -3.34 3.70
CA TYR A 66 14.93 -3.04 2.58
C TYR A 66 13.66 -3.88 2.67
N VAL A 67 12.51 -3.21 2.70
CA VAL A 67 11.17 -3.82 2.75
C VAL A 67 10.41 -3.45 1.49
N ARG A 68 9.81 -4.45 0.85
CA ARG A 68 8.91 -4.29 -0.30
C ARG A 68 7.73 -5.22 -0.09
N ASN A 69 6.50 -4.70 -0.05
CA ASN A 69 5.33 -5.53 0.15
C ASN A 69 4.89 -6.24 -1.13
N ILE A 70 4.11 -7.31 -0.97
CA ILE A 70 3.27 -7.91 -2.02
C ILE A 70 1.81 -7.69 -1.63
N THR A 71 1.02 -7.11 -2.54
CA THR A 71 -0.43 -6.98 -2.37
C THR A 71 -1.10 -8.18 -3.01
N ASP A 72 -1.42 -9.17 -2.19
CA ASP A 72 -2.01 -10.45 -2.55
C ASP A 72 -3.52 -10.53 -2.23
N VAL A 73 -4.10 -9.49 -1.63
CA VAL A 73 -5.53 -9.38 -1.28
C VAL A 73 -5.97 -7.91 -1.27
N GLY A 74 -7.29 -7.68 -1.39
CA GLY A 74 -7.91 -6.40 -1.08
C GLY A 74 -7.66 -5.26 -2.08
N HIS A 75 -7.34 -5.56 -3.36
CA HIS A 75 -7.11 -4.54 -4.37
C HIS A 75 -8.28 -4.47 -5.35
N LEU A 76 -9.19 -3.53 -5.11
CA LEU A 76 -10.41 -3.36 -5.92
C LEU A 76 -10.13 -2.77 -7.30
N GLU A 77 -11.03 -3.04 -8.26
CA GLU A 77 -10.94 -2.49 -9.61
C GLU A 77 -11.02 -0.95 -9.59
N HIS A 78 -10.32 -0.34 -10.54
CA HIS A 78 -10.29 1.12 -10.74
C HIS A 78 -9.76 1.95 -9.55
N ASP A 79 -9.13 1.33 -8.55
CA ASP A 79 -8.66 1.98 -7.32
C ASP A 79 -9.78 2.80 -6.63
N MET A 80 -11.00 2.28 -6.71
CA MET A 80 -12.22 2.87 -6.14
C MET A 80 -12.60 2.17 -4.85
N ASP A 81 -13.53 2.79 -4.10
CA ASP A 81 -14.06 2.22 -2.84
C ASP A 81 -15.03 1.05 -3.08
N GLU A 82 -15.43 0.79 -4.33
CA GLU A 82 -16.31 -0.30 -4.75
C GLU A 82 -15.80 -0.96 -6.03
N GLY A 83 -16.04 -2.25 -6.16
CA GLY A 83 -15.63 -3.06 -7.31
C GLY A 83 -15.23 -4.47 -6.91
N GLU A 84 -15.02 -5.32 -7.91
CA GLU A 84 -14.51 -6.67 -7.70
C GLU A 84 -13.00 -6.60 -7.38
N ASP A 85 -12.52 -7.43 -6.46
CA ASP A 85 -11.07 -7.59 -6.22
C ASP A 85 -10.38 -8.13 -7.48
N LYS A 86 -9.28 -7.50 -7.89
CA LYS A 86 -8.57 -7.83 -9.14
C LYS A 86 -8.07 -9.27 -9.18
N ILE A 87 -7.63 -9.79 -8.03
CA ILE A 87 -7.13 -11.17 -7.93
C ILE A 87 -8.31 -12.14 -7.98
N ALA A 88 -9.41 -11.86 -7.26
CA ALA A 88 -10.62 -12.68 -7.30
C ALA A 88 -11.24 -12.74 -8.71
N LYS A 89 -11.30 -11.60 -9.40
CA LYS A 89 -11.74 -11.55 -10.81
C LYS A 89 -10.87 -12.39 -11.72
N LYS A 90 -9.56 -12.27 -11.60
CA LYS A 90 -8.60 -13.06 -12.39
C LYS A 90 -8.75 -14.55 -12.11
N ALA A 91 -8.85 -14.94 -10.84
CA ALA A 91 -9.06 -16.32 -10.42
C ALA A 91 -10.33 -16.92 -11.02
N ARG A 92 -11.44 -16.18 -10.98
CA ARG A 92 -12.70 -16.61 -11.59
C ARG A 92 -12.60 -16.81 -13.11
N LEU A 93 -11.90 -15.90 -13.82
CA LEU A 93 -11.70 -16.00 -15.27
C LEU A 93 -10.80 -17.19 -15.65
N GLU A 94 -9.82 -17.52 -14.83
CA GLU A 94 -8.87 -18.61 -15.07
C GLU A 94 -9.30 -19.93 -14.42
N GLN A 95 -10.41 -19.96 -13.69
CA GLN A 95 -10.91 -21.12 -12.94
C GLN A 95 -9.91 -21.62 -11.90
N LEU A 96 -9.24 -20.69 -11.21
CA LEU A 96 -8.26 -20.93 -10.16
C LEU A 96 -8.76 -20.36 -8.81
N GLU A 97 -8.10 -20.75 -7.74
CA GLU A 97 -8.27 -20.09 -6.44
C GLU A 97 -7.50 -18.74 -6.41
N PRO A 98 -8.00 -17.71 -5.71
CA PRO A 98 -7.32 -16.41 -5.61
C PRO A 98 -5.86 -16.52 -5.16
N MET A 99 -5.56 -17.40 -4.22
CA MET A 99 -4.19 -17.59 -3.72
C MET A 99 -3.28 -18.30 -4.72
N GLU A 100 -3.81 -19.13 -5.63
CA GLU A 100 -3.04 -19.70 -6.74
C GLU A 100 -2.63 -18.62 -7.74
N VAL A 101 -3.55 -17.70 -8.06
CA VAL A 101 -3.27 -16.53 -8.90
C VAL A 101 -2.20 -15.65 -8.27
N ALA A 102 -2.37 -15.30 -6.99
CA ALA A 102 -1.41 -14.47 -6.26
C ALA A 102 -0.02 -15.12 -6.22
N GLN A 103 0.07 -16.42 -5.95
CA GLN A 103 1.33 -17.16 -5.93
C GLN A 103 1.99 -17.22 -7.31
N HIS A 104 1.21 -17.51 -8.35
CA HIS A 104 1.69 -17.58 -9.73
C HIS A 104 2.35 -16.26 -10.16
N TYR A 105 1.64 -15.15 -9.98
CA TYR A 105 2.13 -13.83 -10.41
C TYR A 105 3.21 -13.25 -9.48
N SER A 106 3.23 -13.62 -8.19
CA SER A 106 4.37 -13.34 -7.31
C SER A 106 5.65 -13.99 -7.82
N ASN A 107 5.57 -15.28 -8.18
CA ASN A 107 6.72 -16.02 -8.74
C ASN A 107 7.15 -15.44 -10.10
N SER A 108 6.18 -15.04 -10.95
CA SER A 108 6.47 -14.39 -12.22
C SER A 108 7.19 -13.05 -12.01
N TYR A 109 6.71 -12.22 -11.08
CA TYR A 109 7.32 -10.95 -10.69
C TYR A 109 8.77 -11.13 -10.22
N HIS A 110 9.03 -12.05 -9.30
CA HIS A 110 10.39 -12.31 -8.80
C HIS A 110 11.33 -12.74 -9.93
N ARG A 111 10.89 -13.66 -10.78
CA ARG A 111 11.66 -14.12 -11.94
C ARG A 111 12.03 -12.94 -12.86
N ASP A 112 11.09 -12.04 -13.13
CA ASP A 112 11.35 -10.91 -14.00
C ASP A 112 12.26 -9.87 -13.34
N MET A 113 12.13 -9.63 -12.04
CA MET A 113 13.05 -8.74 -11.29
C MET A 113 14.47 -9.32 -11.26
N HIS A 114 14.64 -10.62 -11.07
CA HIS A 114 15.95 -11.27 -11.16
C HIS A 114 16.56 -11.17 -12.57
N ARG A 115 15.76 -11.30 -13.62
CA ARG A 115 16.22 -11.09 -15.01
C ARG A 115 16.70 -9.66 -15.28
N LEU A 116 16.15 -8.67 -14.55
CA LEU A 116 16.59 -7.29 -14.56
C LEU A 116 17.75 -7.02 -13.59
N ASN A 117 18.32 -8.06 -12.98
CA ASN A 117 19.41 -7.97 -12.00
C ASN A 117 19.06 -7.11 -10.76
N VAL A 118 17.80 -7.02 -10.40
CA VAL A 118 17.33 -6.36 -9.16
C VAL A 118 17.56 -7.29 -7.98
N LEU A 119 18.11 -6.76 -6.88
CA LEU A 119 18.32 -7.50 -5.64
C LEU A 119 16.99 -7.72 -4.90
N ASP A 120 16.89 -8.84 -4.21
CA ASP A 120 15.76 -9.11 -3.35
C ASP A 120 15.73 -8.16 -2.13
N PRO A 121 14.55 -7.78 -1.66
CA PRO A 121 14.43 -7.04 -0.42
C PRO A 121 14.81 -7.92 0.78
N SER A 122 15.16 -7.29 1.91
CA SER A 122 15.43 -8.00 3.17
C SER A 122 14.18 -8.69 3.72
N ILE A 123 13.02 -8.06 3.51
CA ILE A 123 11.70 -8.53 3.97
C ILE A 123 10.67 -8.20 2.89
N GLU A 124 9.84 -9.18 2.56
CA GLU A 124 8.75 -9.02 1.59
C GLU A 124 7.42 -9.45 2.22
N PRO A 125 6.75 -8.56 2.98
CA PRO A 125 5.50 -8.88 3.65
C PRO A 125 4.36 -9.01 2.66
N LEU A 126 3.51 -10.02 2.86
CA LEU A 126 2.23 -10.18 2.18
C LEU A 126 1.15 -9.37 2.88
N ALA A 127 0.26 -8.71 2.14
CA ALA A 127 -0.86 -7.98 2.72
C ALA A 127 -1.77 -8.90 3.55
N SER A 128 -2.05 -10.12 3.05
CA SER A 128 -2.82 -11.13 3.77
C SER A 128 -2.20 -11.56 5.10
N GLY A 129 -0.88 -11.56 5.19
CA GLY A 129 -0.13 -11.91 6.41
C GLY A 129 -0.24 -10.86 7.52
N HIS A 130 -0.70 -9.65 7.22
CA HIS A 130 -0.77 -8.52 8.15
C HIS A 130 -2.19 -8.04 8.45
N ILE A 131 -3.21 -8.85 8.18
CA ILE A 131 -4.62 -8.50 8.44
C ILE A 131 -4.83 -8.18 9.93
N SER A 132 -4.27 -8.96 10.85
CA SER A 132 -4.40 -8.70 12.29
C SER A 132 -3.77 -7.35 12.68
N ASP A 133 -2.59 -7.03 12.15
CA ASP A 133 -1.91 -5.74 12.40
C ASP A 133 -2.72 -4.56 11.86
N GLN A 134 -3.36 -4.74 10.69
CA GLN A 134 -4.24 -3.74 10.10
C GLN A 134 -5.48 -3.50 10.98
N ILE A 135 -6.12 -4.57 11.47
CA ILE A 135 -7.27 -4.48 12.37
C ILE A 135 -6.88 -3.74 13.65
N ASP A 136 -5.76 -4.10 14.27
CA ASP A 136 -5.26 -3.45 15.49
C ASP A 136 -4.97 -1.96 15.28
N MET A 137 -4.41 -1.60 14.12
CA MET A 137 -4.16 -0.20 13.77
C MET A 137 -5.46 0.56 13.58
N ILE A 138 -6.42 0.00 12.84
CA ILE A 138 -7.73 0.62 12.59
C ILE A 138 -8.48 0.81 13.91
N GLN A 139 -8.44 -0.18 14.82
CA GLN A 139 -9.08 -0.06 16.13
C GLN A 139 -8.48 1.11 16.92
N LYS A 140 -7.17 1.29 16.92
CA LYS A 140 -6.53 2.44 17.56
C LYS A 140 -6.96 3.78 16.96
N ILE A 141 -7.18 3.84 15.64
CA ILE A 141 -7.69 5.05 14.97
C ILE A 141 -9.12 5.34 15.40
N ILE A 142 -9.98 4.30 15.53
CA ILE A 142 -11.35 4.42 16.05
C ILE A 142 -11.32 4.90 17.51
N ASP A 143 -10.51 4.29 18.36
CA ASP A 143 -10.40 4.62 19.78
C ASP A 143 -9.93 6.06 20.00
N ASN A 144 -9.05 6.56 19.11
CA ASN A 144 -8.63 7.96 19.07
C ASN A 144 -9.71 8.90 18.50
N GLY A 145 -10.81 8.34 18.01
CA GLY A 145 -11.95 9.09 17.49
C GLY A 145 -11.79 9.69 16.10
N TYR A 146 -10.80 9.22 15.32
CA TYR A 146 -10.55 9.69 13.95
C TYR A 146 -11.07 8.75 12.86
N ALA A 147 -11.80 7.71 13.24
CA ALA A 147 -12.51 6.85 12.31
C ALA A 147 -13.90 6.49 12.84
N TYR A 148 -14.78 6.08 11.94
CA TYR A 148 -16.15 5.69 12.24
C TYR A 148 -16.58 4.48 11.40
N VAL A 149 -17.56 3.75 11.89
CA VAL A 149 -18.17 2.62 11.18
C VAL A 149 -19.44 3.10 10.47
N SER A 150 -19.55 2.81 9.18
CA SER A 150 -20.75 3.04 8.38
C SER A 150 -21.04 1.84 7.49
N ASN A 151 -22.26 1.32 7.53
CA ASN A 151 -22.74 0.16 6.78
C ASN A 151 -21.79 -1.07 6.82
N GLY A 152 -21.08 -1.28 7.94
CA GLY A 152 -20.13 -2.38 8.13
C GLY A 152 -18.72 -2.12 7.55
N SER A 153 -18.48 -0.98 6.93
CA SER A 153 -17.17 -0.48 6.52
C SER A 153 -16.64 0.51 7.56
N VAL A 154 -15.33 0.74 7.58
CA VAL A 154 -14.68 1.72 8.46
C VAL A 154 -14.06 2.82 7.62
N TYR A 155 -14.33 4.07 7.97
CA TYR A 155 -13.85 5.26 7.27
C TYR A 155 -13.03 6.15 8.20
N PHE A 156 -11.99 6.78 7.64
CA PHE A 156 -11.21 7.81 8.33
C PHE A 156 -11.93 9.15 8.20
N ASP A 157 -12.13 9.84 9.34
CA ASP A 157 -12.77 11.15 9.42
C ASP A 157 -11.72 12.24 9.17
N VAL A 158 -11.57 12.60 7.90
CA VAL A 158 -10.58 13.61 7.48
C VAL A 158 -10.86 14.98 8.05
N PRO A 159 -12.11 15.50 8.03
CA PRO A 159 -12.42 16.81 8.62
C PRO A 159 -12.10 16.88 10.11
N LYS A 160 -12.44 15.83 10.87
CA LYS A 160 -12.16 15.79 12.30
C LYS A 160 -10.65 15.77 12.58
N TYR A 161 -9.91 14.94 11.88
CA TYR A 161 -8.45 14.85 12.02
C TYR A 161 -7.78 16.17 11.66
N SER A 162 -8.24 16.85 10.60
CA SER A 162 -7.65 18.09 10.10
C SER A 162 -7.83 19.29 11.04
N LYS A 163 -8.77 19.22 12.00
CA LYS A 163 -8.93 20.28 13.02
C LYS A 163 -7.78 20.28 14.02
N ASP A 164 -7.31 19.09 14.38
CA ASP A 164 -6.34 18.91 15.46
C ASP A 164 -4.93 18.66 14.93
N ASN A 165 -4.81 18.24 13.67
CA ASN A 165 -3.57 17.77 13.07
C ASN A 165 -3.36 18.32 11.67
N PRO A 166 -2.11 18.55 11.23
CA PRO A 166 -1.81 19.01 9.88
C PRO A 166 -2.00 17.86 8.87
N TYR A 167 -3.15 17.85 8.20
CA TYR A 167 -3.43 16.87 7.13
C TYR A 167 -2.89 17.34 5.79
N GLY A 168 -2.34 16.41 5.01
CA GLY A 168 -1.84 16.69 3.66
C GLY A 168 -0.43 17.30 3.58
N ILE A 169 0.31 17.38 4.69
CA ILE A 169 1.64 18.01 4.73
C ILE A 169 2.66 17.39 3.76
N LEU A 170 2.60 16.07 3.53
CA LEU A 170 3.50 15.38 2.61
C LEU A 170 3.10 15.57 1.14
N SER A 171 1.80 15.69 0.87
CA SER A 171 1.30 15.91 -0.49
C SER A 171 1.30 17.37 -0.92
N GLY A 172 1.43 18.29 0.03
CA GLY A 172 1.29 19.73 -0.18
C GLY A 172 -0.15 20.16 -0.53
N ARG A 173 -1.12 19.27 -0.43
CA ARG A 173 -2.53 19.55 -0.73
C ARG A 173 -3.20 20.18 0.48
N LYS A 174 -3.93 21.27 0.24
CA LYS A 174 -4.79 21.86 1.27
C LYS A 174 -6.12 21.12 1.33
N TYR A 175 -6.68 21.04 2.52
CA TYR A 175 -7.98 20.39 2.75
C TYR A 175 -9.09 20.96 1.86
N GLU A 176 -9.13 22.29 1.70
CA GLU A 176 -10.09 23.01 0.87
C GLU A 176 -10.00 22.62 -0.61
N ASP A 177 -8.78 22.42 -1.12
CA ASP A 177 -8.54 21.98 -2.50
C ASP A 177 -9.01 20.54 -2.74
N MET A 178 -8.95 19.72 -1.70
CA MET A 178 -9.42 18.33 -1.77
C MET A 178 -10.93 18.22 -1.84
N ILE A 179 -11.67 19.03 -1.11
CA ILE A 179 -13.14 19.10 -1.16
C ILE A 179 -13.61 19.48 -2.58
N ASN A 180 -12.97 20.50 -3.18
CA ASN A 180 -13.35 20.99 -4.50
C ASN A 180 -13.02 20.02 -5.65
N ASN A 181 -12.10 19.09 -5.43
CA ASN A 181 -11.63 18.12 -6.43
C ASN A 181 -12.14 16.70 -6.18
N THR A 182 -13.06 16.50 -5.24
CA THR A 182 -13.63 15.18 -4.96
C THR A 182 -14.49 14.75 -6.16
N ARG A 183 -14.05 13.67 -6.82
CA ARG A 183 -14.86 13.06 -7.90
C ARG A 183 -16.10 12.40 -7.28
N GLU A 184 -17.21 12.42 -8.00
CA GLU A 184 -18.36 11.57 -7.67
C GLU A 184 -17.92 10.10 -7.86
N LEU A 185 -17.61 9.44 -6.75
CA LEU A 185 -17.25 8.02 -6.71
C LEU A 185 -18.41 7.23 -6.13
N ALA A 186 -18.57 5.99 -6.59
CA ALA A 186 -19.51 5.05 -5.99
C ALA A 186 -19.19 4.83 -4.50
N GLY A 187 -20.20 4.63 -3.66
CA GLY A 187 -20.03 4.45 -2.19
C GLY A 187 -19.91 5.74 -1.39
N GLN A 188 -20.18 6.89 -1.99
CA GLN A 188 -20.17 8.17 -1.26
C GLN A 188 -21.29 8.28 -0.22
N ASP A 189 -22.41 7.56 -0.41
CA ASP A 189 -23.57 7.59 0.49
C ASP A 189 -23.24 7.01 1.89
N GLU A 190 -22.16 6.24 2.02
CA GLU A 190 -21.70 5.68 3.30
C GLU A 190 -20.79 6.63 4.07
N LYS A 191 -20.22 7.65 3.42
CA LYS A 191 -19.26 8.59 4.01
C LYS A 191 -19.96 9.77 4.64
N HIS A 192 -19.47 10.22 5.81
CA HIS A 192 -19.93 11.47 6.41
C HIS A 192 -19.50 12.69 5.60
N ASN A 193 -18.32 12.61 4.96
CA ASN A 193 -17.78 13.68 4.11
C ASN A 193 -17.15 13.06 2.85
N PRO A 194 -17.26 13.75 1.70
CA PRO A 194 -16.71 13.24 0.44
C PRO A 194 -15.20 12.99 0.44
N VAL A 195 -14.45 13.67 1.30
CA VAL A 195 -13.00 13.53 1.45
C VAL A 195 -12.58 12.39 2.37
N ASP A 196 -13.52 11.78 3.11
CA ASP A 196 -13.22 10.61 3.93
C ASP A 196 -12.82 9.43 3.04
N PHE A 197 -12.00 8.55 3.56
CA PHE A 197 -11.55 7.37 2.81
C PHE A 197 -11.67 6.10 3.64
N ALA A 198 -11.87 4.98 2.94
CA ALA A 198 -12.03 3.69 3.58
C ALA A 198 -10.72 3.20 4.20
N LEU A 199 -10.78 2.78 5.47
CA LEU A 199 -9.73 2.04 6.17
C LEU A 199 -9.98 0.54 6.08
N TRP A 200 -11.26 0.14 6.08
CA TRP A 200 -11.71 -1.24 5.94
C TRP A 200 -13.05 -1.27 5.22
N LYS A 201 -13.17 -2.09 4.20
CA LYS A 201 -14.42 -2.26 3.47
C LYS A 201 -15.11 -3.54 3.87
N LYS A 202 -16.46 -3.47 4.01
CA LYS A 202 -17.30 -4.64 4.15
C LYS A 202 -17.17 -5.51 2.90
N ALA A 203 -16.88 -6.79 3.07
CA ALA A 203 -16.87 -7.74 1.96
C ALA A 203 -18.25 -7.88 1.33
N ALA A 204 -18.32 -7.83 0.01
CA ALA A 204 -19.53 -8.17 -0.71
C ALA A 204 -19.81 -9.69 -0.62
N PRO A 205 -21.08 -10.14 -0.72
CA PRO A 205 -21.40 -11.56 -0.62
C PRO A 205 -20.63 -12.46 -1.59
N GLU A 206 -20.29 -11.96 -2.76
CA GLU A 206 -19.49 -12.64 -3.78
C GLU A 206 -18.03 -12.82 -3.39
N HIS A 207 -17.51 -11.96 -2.50
CA HIS A 207 -16.13 -12.03 -1.99
C HIS A 207 -15.99 -12.98 -0.79
N ILE A 208 -17.11 -13.45 -0.23
CA ILE A 208 -17.10 -14.44 0.84
C ILE A 208 -16.98 -15.81 0.17
N MET A 209 -15.83 -16.47 0.30
CA MET A 209 -15.65 -17.83 -0.19
C MET A 209 -16.75 -18.75 0.35
N LYS A 210 -17.50 -19.38 -0.56
CA LYS A 210 -18.55 -20.37 -0.23
C LYS A 210 -17.98 -21.72 0.19
N ASP A 211 -16.71 -21.81 0.52
CA ASP A 211 -16.16 -23.08 0.98
C ASP A 211 -16.53 -23.30 2.44
N ARG A 212 -17.05 -24.51 2.73
CA ARG A 212 -17.73 -24.86 3.97
C ARG A 212 -16.85 -24.72 5.23
N ASP A 213 -15.55 -24.57 5.09
CA ASP A 213 -14.60 -24.57 6.20
C ASP A 213 -13.64 -23.37 6.28
N ARG A 214 -13.76 -22.37 5.41
CA ARG A 214 -12.86 -21.21 5.44
C ARG A 214 -13.61 -19.89 5.35
N LYS A 215 -13.67 -19.19 6.47
CA LYS A 215 -14.03 -17.78 6.52
C LYS A 215 -12.78 -16.96 6.22
N SER A 216 -12.49 -16.71 4.96
CA SER A 216 -11.56 -15.63 4.59
C SER A 216 -12.39 -14.39 4.34
N VAL A 217 -12.16 -13.37 5.14
CA VAL A 217 -12.66 -12.02 4.91
C VAL A 217 -11.54 -11.29 4.22
N VAL A 218 -11.78 -10.81 3.02
CA VAL A 218 -10.87 -9.90 2.29
C VAL A 218 -11.45 -8.51 2.37
#